data_30f9a08e22a85d22f0e7789029785d3d
#
_entry.id   30f9a08e22a85d22f0e7789029785d3d
#
_cell.length_a   1.000
_cell.length_b   1.000
_cell.length_c   1.000
_cell.angle_alpha   90.00
_cell.angle_beta   90.00
_cell.angle_gamma   90.00
#
_symmetry.space_group_name_H-M   'P 1'
#
loop_
_entity.id
_entity.type
_entity.pdbx_description
1 polymer ?
#
loop_
_entity_poly.entity_id
_entity_poly.type
_entity_poly.pdbx_seq_one_letter_code
_entity_poly.pdbx_strand_id
1 'polypeptide(L)'
;LGAAVNRRAIERQLEILKRMGTNAIRTSHNPPAPELLDAADRMGFLVLDEAFDMWGKTKIKNGHGKYFAQWGERDLRDMIRRDRNHPSVVMWSIGNEILEQADADGWKVAKRLTDICHEEDPTRPVTAGFNQAENAIKNRLAEQVDIPGFNYGVREYAKILAAHPGWTIVGAETSSCVSSRG
;
A
#
# COMPACT_ATOMS: atom_id res chain seq x y z
N LEU A 1 -7.67 -14.26 -13.18
CA LEU A 1 -6.53 -15.20 -13.30
C LEU A 1 -6.17 -15.87 -11.97
N GLY A 2 -6.62 -15.33 -10.84
CA GLY A 2 -6.34 -15.88 -9.51
C GLY A 2 -4.84 -16.04 -9.26
N ALA A 3 -4.43 -17.21 -8.76
CA ALA A 3 -3.03 -17.52 -8.49
C ALA A 3 -2.23 -17.91 -9.76
N ALA A 4 -2.88 -18.02 -10.91
CA ALA A 4 -2.21 -18.33 -12.17
C ALA A 4 -1.63 -17.05 -12.77
N VAL A 5 -0.31 -16.93 -12.72
CA VAL A 5 0.41 -15.79 -13.29
C VAL A 5 0.64 -16.03 -14.78
N ASN A 6 0.28 -15.05 -15.60
CA ASN A 6 0.58 -15.04 -17.02
C ASN A 6 1.26 -13.72 -17.39
N ARG A 7 2.54 -13.79 -17.71
CA ARG A 7 3.37 -12.63 -18.05
C ARG A 7 2.73 -11.74 -19.14
N ARG A 8 2.25 -12.34 -20.22
CA ARG A 8 1.63 -11.57 -21.31
C ARG A 8 0.34 -10.87 -20.89
N ALA A 9 -0.44 -11.46 -19.97
CA ALA A 9 -1.64 -10.83 -19.45
C ALA A 9 -1.29 -9.62 -18.57
N ILE A 10 -0.24 -9.72 -17.74
CA ILE A 10 0.28 -8.60 -16.93
C ILE A 10 0.77 -7.48 -17.86
N GLU A 11 1.61 -7.80 -18.84
CA GLU A 11 2.10 -6.82 -19.82
C GLU A 11 0.94 -6.09 -20.51
N ARG A 12 -0.09 -6.83 -20.95
CA ARG A 12 -1.27 -6.24 -21.57
C ARG A 12 -2.00 -5.26 -20.64
N GLN A 13 -2.11 -5.57 -19.35
CA GLN A 13 -2.71 -4.64 -18.37
C GLN A 13 -1.90 -3.34 -18.30
N LEU A 14 -0.58 -3.44 -18.16
CA LEU A 14 0.30 -2.27 -18.12
C LEU A 14 0.29 -1.48 -19.45
N GLU A 15 0.24 -2.15 -20.58
CA GLU A 15 0.08 -1.50 -21.90
C GLU A 15 -1.21 -0.67 -21.98
N ILE A 16 -2.31 -1.19 -21.45
CA ILE A 16 -3.60 -0.47 -21.42
C ILE A 16 -3.50 0.74 -20.50
N LEU A 17 -2.97 0.56 -19.28
CA LEU A 17 -2.77 1.66 -18.33
C LEU A 17 -1.86 2.75 -18.93
N LYS A 18 -0.78 2.37 -19.57
CA LYS A 18 0.15 3.32 -20.22
C LYS A 18 -0.54 4.13 -21.32
N ARG A 19 -1.41 3.49 -22.13
CA ARG A 19 -2.22 4.21 -23.15
C ARG A 19 -3.22 5.18 -22.53
N MET A 20 -3.65 4.95 -21.30
CA MET A 20 -4.50 5.87 -20.51
C MET A 20 -3.70 7.05 -19.91
N GLY A 21 -2.37 7.06 -20.06
CA GLY A 21 -1.50 8.06 -19.44
C GLY A 21 -1.07 7.72 -18.01
N THR A 22 -1.35 6.52 -17.52
CA THR A 22 -0.91 6.06 -16.19
C THR A 22 0.60 5.85 -16.19
N ASN A 23 1.29 6.38 -15.20
CA ASN A 23 2.73 6.22 -14.99
C ASN A 23 3.10 5.61 -13.64
N ALA A 24 2.11 5.40 -12.75
CA ALA A 24 2.29 4.77 -11.46
C ALA A 24 1.16 3.78 -11.17
N ILE A 25 1.46 2.74 -10.41
CA ILE A 25 0.49 1.71 -9.98
C ILE A 25 0.68 1.42 -8.50
N ARG A 26 -0.38 0.98 -7.85
CA ARG A 26 -0.37 0.42 -6.51
C ARG A 26 -0.80 -1.03 -6.59
N THR A 27 -0.05 -1.92 -5.93
CA THR A 27 -0.32 -3.36 -5.94
C THR A 27 -1.36 -3.72 -4.86
N SER A 28 -2.56 -3.23 -5.04
CA SER A 28 -3.66 -3.38 -4.08
C SER A 28 -4.18 -4.84 -4.06
N HIS A 29 -4.21 -5.53 -2.96
CA HIS A 29 -3.76 -5.15 -1.62
C HIS A 29 -2.88 -6.27 -1.06
N ASN A 30 -1.94 -6.75 -1.86
CA ASN A 30 -1.05 -7.87 -1.52
C ASN A 30 0.24 -7.78 -2.35
N PRO A 31 1.31 -8.47 -1.94
CA PRO A 31 2.54 -8.52 -2.72
C PRO A 31 2.29 -8.96 -4.16
N PRO A 32 2.82 -8.25 -5.15
CA PRO A 32 2.62 -8.58 -6.56
C PRO A 32 3.39 -9.83 -6.97
N ALA A 33 3.03 -10.39 -8.13
CA ALA A 33 3.89 -11.35 -8.80
C ALA A 33 5.19 -10.66 -9.26
N PRO A 34 6.36 -11.29 -9.13
CA PRO A 34 7.64 -10.72 -9.58
C PRO A 34 7.61 -10.26 -11.05
N GLU A 35 6.86 -10.96 -11.89
CA GLU A 35 6.70 -10.62 -13.30
C GLU A 35 6.03 -9.26 -13.53
N LEU A 36 5.23 -8.78 -12.56
CA LEU A 36 4.66 -7.43 -12.63
C LEU A 36 5.73 -6.38 -12.41
N LEU A 37 6.60 -6.58 -11.44
CA LEU A 37 7.72 -5.66 -11.16
C LEU A 37 8.73 -5.66 -12.30
N ASP A 38 9.08 -6.82 -12.85
CA ASP A 38 9.90 -6.95 -14.06
C ASP A 38 9.31 -6.15 -15.23
N ALA A 39 8.00 -6.21 -15.40
CA ALA A 39 7.32 -5.48 -16.48
C ALA A 39 7.26 -3.98 -16.17
N ALA A 40 7.01 -3.59 -14.91
CA ALA A 40 7.01 -2.20 -14.48
C ALA A 40 8.38 -1.53 -14.70
N ASP A 41 9.47 -2.22 -14.35
CA ASP A 41 10.85 -1.76 -14.59
C ASP A 41 11.08 -1.47 -16.07
N ARG A 42 10.73 -2.41 -16.94
CA ARG A 42 10.93 -2.26 -18.40
C ARG A 42 10.04 -1.21 -19.05
N MET A 43 8.82 -1.05 -18.55
CA MET A 43 7.82 -0.17 -19.12
C MET A 43 7.81 1.23 -18.51
N GLY A 44 8.62 1.48 -17.47
CA GLY A 44 8.76 2.77 -16.82
C GLY A 44 7.55 3.17 -15.97
N PHE A 45 6.99 2.22 -15.21
CA PHE A 45 6.01 2.50 -14.17
C PHE A 45 6.69 2.70 -12.83
N LEU A 46 6.14 3.60 -12.01
CA LEU A 46 6.43 3.66 -10.58
C LEU A 46 5.48 2.73 -9.85
N VAL A 47 5.98 2.05 -8.82
CA VAL A 47 5.18 1.09 -8.06
C VAL A 47 5.15 1.47 -6.58
N LEU A 48 3.95 1.57 -6.04
CA LEU A 48 3.68 1.55 -4.61
C LEU A 48 3.38 0.10 -4.27
N ASP A 49 4.35 -0.56 -3.64
CA ASP A 49 4.32 -2.00 -3.38
C ASP A 49 3.67 -2.28 -2.03
N GLU A 50 2.53 -3.00 -2.04
CA GLU A 50 1.68 -3.15 -0.87
C GLU A 50 1.67 -4.57 -0.33
N ALA A 51 1.94 -4.68 0.99
CA ALA A 51 2.08 -5.96 1.67
C ALA A 51 0.73 -6.56 2.11
N PHE A 52 -0.17 -5.75 2.67
CA PHE A 52 -1.33 -6.26 3.39
C PHE A 52 -2.62 -5.49 3.10
N ASP A 53 -3.72 -6.23 2.88
CA ASP A 53 -5.08 -5.67 2.92
C ASP A 53 -5.57 -5.45 4.36
N MET A 54 -5.09 -6.24 5.32
CA MET A 54 -5.49 -6.18 6.73
C MET A 54 -4.35 -6.63 7.63
N TRP A 55 -4.40 -6.19 8.89
CA TRP A 55 -3.50 -6.70 9.93
C TRP A 55 -4.18 -7.76 10.80
N GLY A 56 -4.02 -7.69 12.13
CA GLY A 56 -4.56 -8.69 13.06
C GLY A 56 -6.08 -8.75 13.10
N LYS A 57 -6.76 -7.61 12.89
CA LYS A 57 -8.21 -7.56 12.77
C LYS A 57 -8.63 -7.88 11.34
N THR A 58 -9.35 -9.00 11.19
CA THR A 58 -9.74 -9.46 9.86
C THR A 58 -11.00 -8.74 9.36
N LYS A 59 -10.97 -8.26 8.12
CA LYS A 59 -12.12 -7.71 7.41
C LYS A 59 -13.09 -8.79 6.91
N ILE A 60 -12.56 -9.97 6.63
CA ILE A 60 -13.31 -11.11 6.07
C ILE A 60 -12.90 -12.42 6.76
N LYS A 61 -13.83 -13.37 6.85
CA LYS A 61 -13.67 -14.64 7.57
C LYS A 61 -12.39 -15.40 7.22
N ASN A 62 -12.00 -15.41 5.95
CA ASN A 62 -10.84 -16.16 5.45
C ASN A 62 -9.66 -15.24 5.08
N GLY A 63 -9.61 -14.02 5.63
CA GLY A 63 -8.53 -13.07 5.40
C GLY A 63 -7.23 -13.47 6.08
N HIS A 64 -6.14 -12.85 5.63
CA HIS A 64 -4.79 -13.06 6.17
C HIS A 64 -4.67 -12.66 7.65
N GLY A 65 -5.54 -11.80 8.17
CA GLY A 65 -5.48 -11.29 9.56
C GLY A 65 -5.36 -12.38 10.62
N LYS A 66 -5.97 -13.56 10.40
CA LYS A 66 -5.83 -14.71 11.33
C LYS A 66 -4.40 -15.25 11.46
N TYR A 67 -3.55 -14.98 10.48
CA TYR A 67 -2.15 -15.40 10.45
C TYR A 67 -1.17 -14.28 10.76
N PHE A 68 -1.65 -13.03 10.77
CA PHE A 68 -0.82 -11.84 10.85
C PHE A 68 0.11 -11.82 12.09
N ALA A 69 -0.39 -12.22 13.26
CA ALA A 69 0.41 -12.27 14.47
C ALA A 69 1.62 -13.22 14.36
N GLN A 70 1.49 -14.30 13.58
CA GLN A 70 2.54 -15.31 13.40
C GLN A 70 3.45 -15.00 12.21
N TRP A 71 2.89 -14.46 11.13
CA TRP A 71 3.56 -14.40 9.83
C TRP A 71 3.81 -12.98 9.33
N GLY A 72 3.08 -11.97 9.81
CA GLY A 72 3.09 -10.62 9.23
C GLY A 72 4.47 -10.00 9.15
N GLU A 73 5.33 -10.13 10.18
CA GLU A 73 6.69 -9.63 10.13
C GLU A 73 7.52 -10.34 9.06
N ARG A 74 7.44 -11.66 9.02
CA ARG A 74 8.19 -12.46 8.04
C ARG A 74 7.74 -12.16 6.63
N ASP A 75 6.43 -12.11 6.41
CA ASP A 75 5.86 -11.86 5.07
C ASP A 75 6.28 -10.47 4.55
N LEU A 76 6.29 -9.45 5.42
CA LEU A 76 6.74 -8.11 5.06
C LEU A 76 8.23 -8.08 4.71
N ARG A 77 9.08 -8.72 5.54
CA ARG A 77 10.52 -8.80 5.28
C ARG A 77 10.81 -9.56 3.98
N ASP A 78 10.14 -10.67 3.75
CA ASP A 78 10.33 -11.50 2.56
C ASP A 78 9.90 -10.74 1.29
N MET A 79 8.79 -9.96 1.33
CA MET A 79 8.39 -9.07 0.24
C MET A 79 9.48 -8.03 -0.05
N ILE A 80 9.91 -7.27 0.96
CA ILE A 80 10.91 -6.20 0.77
C ILE A 80 12.22 -6.78 0.23
N ARG A 81 12.72 -7.88 0.79
CA ARG A 81 13.96 -8.53 0.33
C ARG A 81 13.87 -9.02 -1.10
N ARG A 82 12.70 -9.50 -1.53
CA ARG A 82 12.45 -9.90 -2.90
C ARG A 82 12.44 -8.71 -3.85
N ASP A 83 11.79 -7.60 -3.45
CA ASP A 83 11.37 -6.55 -4.37
C ASP A 83 12.24 -5.27 -4.32
N ARG A 84 13.06 -5.07 -3.27
CA ARG A 84 13.87 -3.85 -3.09
C ARG A 84 14.89 -3.55 -4.19
N ASN A 85 15.21 -4.53 -5.04
CA ASN A 85 16.13 -4.32 -6.16
C ASN A 85 15.41 -3.90 -7.46
N HIS A 86 14.07 -3.78 -7.45
CA HIS A 86 13.32 -3.25 -8.57
C HIS A 86 13.34 -1.72 -8.56
N PRO A 87 13.91 -1.05 -9.58
CA PRO A 87 13.94 0.41 -9.65
C PRO A 87 12.54 1.04 -9.81
N SER A 88 11.56 0.28 -10.27
CA SER A 88 10.17 0.73 -10.32
C SER A 88 9.54 0.91 -8.95
N VAL A 89 9.93 0.15 -7.94
CA VAL A 89 9.40 0.28 -6.57
C VAL A 89 9.91 1.57 -5.95
N VAL A 90 9.02 2.49 -5.62
CA VAL A 90 9.37 3.80 -5.07
C VAL A 90 8.85 4.01 -3.65
N MET A 91 7.94 3.17 -3.18
CA MET A 91 7.31 3.30 -1.87
C MET A 91 6.81 1.94 -1.39
N TRP A 92 6.95 1.68 -0.08
CA TRP A 92 6.38 0.50 0.58
C TRP A 92 5.03 0.86 1.21
N SER A 93 4.01 0.02 1.02
CA SER A 93 2.72 0.18 1.69
C SER A 93 2.50 -0.98 2.67
N ILE A 94 2.30 -0.63 3.94
CA ILE A 94 2.19 -1.61 5.03
C ILE A 94 0.76 -2.04 5.33
N GLY A 95 -0.24 -1.44 4.69
CA GLY A 95 -1.62 -1.82 4.93
C GLY A 95 -2.65 -0.99 4.17
N ASN A 96 -3.82 -1.59 3.98
CA ASN A 96 -4.97 -0.95 3.37
C ASN A 96 -6.17 -0.98 4.32
N GLU A 97 -6.76 0.19 4.60
CA GLU A 97 -8.03 0.33 5.33
C GLU A 97 -8.12 -0.58 6.58
N ILE A 98 -6.99 -0.70 7.27
CA ILE A 98 -6.85 -1.58 8.44
C ILE A 98 -7.83 -1.16 9.55
N LEU A 99 -8.45 -2.13 10.21
CA LEU A 99 -9.44 -1.86 11.25
C LEU A 99 -8.81 -1.27 12.52
N GLU A 100 -7.52 -1.49 12.71
CA GLU A 100 -6.72 -0.94 13.81
C GLU A 100 -6.63 0.58 13.81
N GLN A 101 -6.99 1.27 12.70
CA GLN A 101 -7.07 2.73 12.68
C GLN A 101 -8.14 3.28 13.66
N ALA A 102 -9.11 2.47 14.06
CA ALA A 102 -10.08 2.82 15.09
C ALA A 102 -9.60 2.56 16.53
N ASP A 103 -8.43 1.93 16.72
CA ASP A 103 -7.92 1.55 18.04
C ASP A 103 -6.90 2.56 18.57
N ALA A 104 -7.00 2.87 19.86
CA ALA A 104 -6.05 3.77 20.52
C ALA A 104 -4.59 3.27 20.48
N ASP A 105 -4.37 1.96 20.39
CA ASP A 105 -3.06 1.31 20.33
C ASP A 105 -2.65 0.83 18.94
N GLY A 106 -3.47 1.07 17.92
CA GLY A 106 -3.20 0.66 16.53
C GLY A 106 -1.89 1.21 15.97
N TRP A 107 -1.48 2.38 16.43
CA TRP A 107 -0.20 3.01 16.05
C TRP A 107 1.02 2.13 16.37
N LYS A 108 0.96 1.25 17.38
CA LYS A 108 2.07 0.35 17.72
C LYS A 108 2.35 -0.64 16.60
N VAL A 109 1.29 -1.13 15.94
CA VAL A 109 1.42 -2.02 14.78
C VAL A 109 1.99 -1.24 13.59
N ALA A 110 1.44 -0.06 13.30
CA ALA A 110 1.94 0.80 12.23
C ALA A 110 3.43 1.09 12.40
N LYS A 111 3.83 1.51 13.62
CA LYS A 111 5.24 1.77 13.93
C LYS A 111 6.11 0.54 13.71
N ARG A 112 5.71 -0.62 14.24
CA ARG A 112 6.47 -1.87 14.09
C ARG A 112 6.70 -2.22 12.62
N LEU A 113 5.67 -2.13 11.78
CA LEU A 113 5.79 -2.45 10.35
C LEU A 113 6.65 -1.42 9.61
N THR A 114 6.53 -0.14 9.95
CA THR A 114 7.38 0.92 9.38
C THR A 114 8.84 0.72 9.76
N ASP A 115 9.12 0.41 11.03
CA ASP A 115 10.48 0.10 11.49
C ASP A 115 11.07 -1.08 10.69
N ILE A 116 10.29 -2.14 10.44
CA ILE A 116 10.73 -3.28 9.61
C ILE A 116 11.06 -2.84 8.18
N CYS A 117 10.23 -1.98 7.57
CA CYS A 117 10.53 -1.47 6.23
C CYS A 117 11.87 -0.73 6.21
N HIS A 118 12.11 0.16 7.17
CA HIS A 118 13.37 0.92 7.27
C HIS A 118 14.59 0.04 7.60
N GLU A 119 14.40 -1.04 8.38
CA GLU A 119 15.45 -2.02 8.64
C GLU A 119 15.87 -2.78 7.37
N GLU A 120 14.91 -3.14 6.51
CA GLU A 120 15.17 -3.92 5.29
C GLU A 120 15.54 -3.03 4.08
N ASP A 121 14.98 -1.82 4.03
CA ASP A 121 15.25 -0.83 2.98
C ASP A 121 15.09 0.61 3.50
N PRO A 122 16.18 1.26 3.95
CA PRO A 122 16.13 2.63 4.44
C PRO A 122 16.04 3.68 3.32
N THR A 123 15.94 3.27 2.06
CA THR A 123 16.03 4.18 0.91
C THR A 123 14.66 4.63 0.39
N ARG A 124 13.59 3.92 0.74
CA ARG A 124 12.24 4.19 0.27
C ARG A 124 11.29 4.56 1.41
N PRO A 125 10.40 5.54 1.19
CA PRO A 125 9.41 5.91 2.18
C PRO A 125 8.34 4.83 2.33
N VAL A 126 7.70 4.85 3.51
CA VAL A 126 6.62 3.94 3.90
C VAL A 126 5.29 4.69 3.94
N THR A 127 4.23 4.03 3.49
CA THR A 127 2.85 4.51 3.52
C THR A 127 1.88 3.43 4.01
N ALA A 128 0.63 3.82 4.25
CA ALA A 128 -0.53 2.94 4.38
C ALA A 128 -1.76 3.68 3.87
N GLY A 129 -2.73 2.96 3.32
CA GLY A 129 -3.99 3.54 2.86
C GLY A 129 -5.03 3.60 3.97
N PHE A 130 -5.38 4.80 4.45
CA PHE A 130 -6.37 5.02 5.51
C PHE A 130 -7.69 5.53 4.94
N ASN A 131 -8.80 4.82 5.18
CA ASN A 131 -10.15 5.28 4.81
C ASN A 131 -10.90 6.01 5.93
N GLN A 132 -10.31 6.06 7.14
CA GLN A 132 -10.81 6.79 8.30
C GLN A 132 -9.76 7.81 8.74
N ALA A 133 -9.55 8.83 7.92
CA ALA A 133 -8.46 9.81 8.13
C ALA A 133 -8.47 10.42 9.53
N GLU A 134 -9.64 10.81 10.05
CA GLU A 134 -9.80 11.35 11.40
C GLU A 134 -9.31 10.37 12.48
N ASN A 135 -9.70 9.09 12.39
CA ASN A 135 -9.29 8.06 13.34
C ASN A 135 -7.79 7.75 13.20
N ALA A 136 -7.28 7.64 11.98
CA ALA A 136 -5.86 7.38 11.73
C ALA A 136 -4.96 8.50 12.30
N ILE A 137 -5.41 9.75 12.22
CA ILE A 137 -4.71 10.91 12.80
C ILE A 137 -4.87 10.89 14.32
N LYS A 138 -6.11 10.84 14.84
CA LYS A 138 -6.41 10.85 16.28
C LYS A 138 -5.69 9.75 17.04
N ASN A 139 -5.66 8.55 16.48
CA ASN A 139 -5.02 7.38 17.07
C ASN A 139 -3.55 7.22 16.64
N ARG A 140 -2.97 8.25 16.01
CA ARG A 140 -1.54 8.40 15.71
C ARG A 140 -0.95 7.39 14.72
N LEU A 141 -1.78 6.68 13.97
CA LEU A 141 -1.29 5.75 12.95
C LEU A 141 -0.64 6.49 11.78
N ALA A 142 -1.27 7.60 11.34
CA ALA A 142 -0.77 8.41 10.24
C ALA A 142 0.61 9.04 10.53
N GLU A 143 0.95 9.23 11.82
CA GLU A 143 2.25 9.73 12.27
C GLU A 143 3.36 8.68 12.21
N GLN A 144 3.01 7.39 12.06
CA GLN A 144 4.00 6.31 12.10
C GLN A 144 4.55 5.96 10.72
N VAL A 145 3.95 6.47 9.65
CA VAL A 145 4.41 6.29 8.28
C VAL A 145 5.05 7.56 7.76
N ASP A 146 5.96 7.45 6.81
CA ASP A 146 6.66 8.61 6.24
C ASP A 146 5.73 9.49 5.40
N ILE A 147 4.83 8.86 4.65
CA ILE A 147 3.88 9.53 3.76
C ILE A 147 2.48 8.95 4.01
N PRO A 148 1.65 9.57 4.87
CA PRO A 148 0.29 9.10 5.08
C PRO A 148 -0.52 9.02 3.77
N GLY A 149 -1.11 7.84 3.52
CA GLY A 149 -2.00 7.60 2.40
C GLY A 149 -3.46 7.70 2.83
N PHE A 150 -4.28 8.42 2.07
CA PHE A 150 -5.71 8.53 2.40
C PHE A 150 -6.57 8.05 1.23
N ASN A 151 -7.53 7.16 1.57
CA ASN A 151 -8.50 6.61 0.64
C ASN A 151 -9.79 7.46 0.67
N TYR A 152 -10.29 7.83 -0.51
CA TYR A 152 -11.58 8.52 -0.72
C TYR A 152 -11.74 9.85 0.03
N GLY A 153 -10.66 10.41 0.55
CA GLY A 153 -10.63 11.61 1.38
C GLY A 153 -10.15 12.90 0.68
N VAL A 154 -10.27 13.00 -0.65
CA VAL A 154 -9.71 14.13 -1.44
C VAL A 154 -10.16 15.50 -0.90
N ARG A 155 -11.41 15.60 -0.44
CA ARG A 155 -11.96 16.86 0.11
C ARG A 155 -11.30 17.30 1.41
N GLU A 156 -10.68 16.37 2.15
CA GLU A 156 -10.04 16.63 3.43
C GLU A 156 -8.55 16.99 3.30
N TYR A 157 -7.93 16.76 2.13
CA TYR A 157 -6.48 16.89 1.97
C TYR A 157 -5.99 18.29 2.33
N ALA A 158 -6.64 19.34 1.85
CA ALA A 158 -6.25 20.72 2.16
C ALA A 158 -6.33 21.02 3.65
N LYS A 159 -7.36 20.52 4.34
CA LYS A 159 -7.53 20.67 5.79
C LYS A 159 -6.47 19.89 6.56
N ILE A 160 -6.18 18.66 6.15
CA ILE A 160 -5.14 17.82 6.77
C ILE A 160 -3.78 18.51 6.65
N LEU A 161 -3.40 18.97 5.45
CA LEU A 161 -2.12 19.65 5.23
C LEU A 161 -2.01 20.98 5.98
N ALA A 162 -3.12 21.72 6.11
CA ALA A 162 -3.13 22.94 6.92
C ALA A 162 -2.91 22.66 8.42
N ALA A 163 -3.46 21.55 8.92
CA ALA A 163 -3.29 21.12 10.31
C ALA A 163 -1.92 20.46 10.57
N HIS A 164 -1.30 19.90 9.54
CA HIS A 164 -0.01 19.19 9.60
C HIS A 164 0.96 19.71 8.52
N PRO A 165 1.48 20.95 8.63
CA PRO A 165 2.23 21.59 7.55
C PRO A 165 3.55 20.90 7.18
N GLY A 166 4.03 19.98 8.03
CA GLY A 166 5.23 19.18 7.75
C GLY A 166 4.95 17.85 7.03
N TRP A 167 3.67 17.54 6.76
CA TRP A 167 3.33 16.28 6.11
C TRP A 167 3.35 16.40 4.58
N THR A 168 3.83 15.32 3.95
CA THR A 168 3.50 14.97 2.58
C THR A 168 2.45 13.87 2.64
N ILE A 169 1.41 13.94 1.83
CA ILE A 169 0.35 12.93 1.79
C ILE A 169 0.20 12.35 0.38
N VAL A 170 -0.32 11.14 0.27
CA VAL A 170 -0.66 10.52 -1.00
C VAL A 170 -2.13 10.10 -1.03
N GLY A 171 -2.79 10.30 -2.16
CA GLY A 171 -4.09 9.69 -2.42
C GLY A 171 -3.91 8.24 -2.85
N ALA A 172 -3.99 7.31 -1.91
CA ALA A 172 -3.78 5.89 -2.23
C ALA A 172 -4.98 5.31 -3.02
N GLU A 173 -6.21 5.80 -2.72
CA GLU A 173 -7.41 5.58 -3.51
C GLU A 173 -8.24 6.87 -3.52
N THR A 174 -8.39 7.50 -4.70
CA THR A 174 -9.02 8.83 -4.78
C THR A 174 -10.48 8.79 -5.18
N SER A 175 -10.88 7.76 -5.94
CA SER A 175 -12.27 7.53 -6.31
C SER A 175 -12.52 6.05 -6.57
N SER A 176 -13.71 5.57 -6.19
CA SER A 176 -14.17 4.27 -6.65
C SER A 176 -14.97 4.44 -7.93
N CYS A 177 -14.66 3.65 -8.94
CA CYS A 177 -15.45 3.58 -10.15
C CYS A 177 -15.84 2.13 -10.43
N VAL A 178 -17.06 1.97 -10.92
CA VAL A 178 -17.53 0.68 -11.42
C VAL A 178 -17.05 0.57 -12.86
N SER A 179 -16.06 -0.29 -13.10
CA SER A 179 -15.73 -0.67 -14.46
C SER A 179 -16.59 -1.86 -14.86
N SER A 180 -17.39 -1.70 -15.87
CA SER A 180 -18.03 -2.82 -16.53
C SER A 180 -17.22 -3.19 -17.77
N ARG A 181 -16.92 -4.46 -17.92
CA ARG A 181 -16.68 -5.01 -19.24
C ARG A 181 -18.05 -5.31 -19.82
N GLY A 182 -18.46 -4.49 -20.75
CA GLY A 182 -19.69 -4.70 -21.49
C GLY A 182 -19.72 -6.04 -22.22
#